data_74c7bec01281136d474a1de982e3b70c
#
_entry.id   74c7bec01281136d474a1de982e3b70c
#
_cell.length_a   1.000
_cell.length_b   1.000
_cell.length_c   1.000
_cell.angle_alpha   90.00
_cell.angle_beta   90.00
_cell.angle_gamma   90.00
#
_symmetry.space_group_name_H-M   'P 1'
#
loop_
_entity.id
_entity.type
_entity.pdbx_description
1 polymer ?
#
loop_
_entity_poly.entity_id
_entity_poly.type
_entity_poly.pdbx_seq_one_letter_code
_entity_poly.pdbx_strand_id
1 'polypeptide(L)'
;IYVGKAKNLKKRVASYFQKNIKSRKTMNLVKNIYKIEHAVVYSESDALLLENSLIKKNQPKYNILLRDDKTYPWICIKNERFPRVYLTRKIIKDGSEYFGPYTNVKYAYILLNLINNLYPIRSSNYNYSPSKLKKINLPLYLNIYKKKGQSIILNFSHEKGRDSLSEEAYNENISSVKKILKGNLK
;
A
#
# COMPACT_ATOMS: atom_id res chain seq x y z
N ILE A 1 0.15 9.95 26.08
CA ILE A 1 1.44 10.64 26.07
C ILE A 1 2.54 9.86 25.34
N TYR A 2 2.40 8.53 25.25
CA TYR A 2 3.31 7.61 24.55
C TYR A 2 2.54 6.38 24.04
N VAL A 3 2.89 5.90 22.86
CA VAL A 3 2.42 4.63 22.28
C VAL A 3 3.64 3.79 21.92
N GLY A 4 3.57 2.47 22.09
CA GLY A 4 4.67 1.58 21.75
C GLY A 4 4.22 0.14 21.62
N LYS A 5 4.95 -0.66 20.83
CA LYS A 5 4.72 -2.09 20.68
C LYS A 5 5.78 -2.93 21.40
N ALA A 6 5.42 -4.16 21.74
CA ALA A 6 6.36 -5.14 22.27
C ALA A 6 5.86 -6.58 22.05
N LYS A 7 6.79 -7.53 21.90
CA LYS A 7 6.46 -8.97 21.92
C LYS A 7 6.03 -9.42 23.33
N ASN A 8 6.57 -8.80 24.37
CA ASN A 8 6.19 -9.04 25.77
C ASN A 8 5.91 -7.72 26.46
N LEU A 9 4.62 -7.40 26.64
CA LEU A 9 4.17 -6.15 27.24
C LEU A 9 4.61 -6.01 28.70
N LYS A 10 4.57 -7.09 29.50
CA LYS A 10 4.96 -7.07 30.91
C LYS A 10 6.44 -6.67 31.05
N LYS A 11 7.34 -7.32 30.29
CA LYS A 11 8.77 -6.96 30.31
C LYS A 11 8.99 -5.53 29.80
N ARG A 12 8.26 -5.11 28.77
CA ARG A 12 8.37 -3.77 28.20
C ARG A 12 7.95 -2.70 29.20
N VAL A 13 6.80 -2.85 29.84
CA VAL A 13 6.31 -1.91 30.83
C VAL A 13 7.26 -1.86 32.03
N ALA A 14 7.67 -3.02 32.58
CA ALA A 14 8.61 -3.08 33.69
C ALA A 14 9.93 -2.35 33.41
N SER A 15 10.41 -2.37 32.15
CA SER A 15 11.66 -1.67 31.79
C SER A 15 11.60 -0.16 31.96
N TYR A 16 10.42 0.45 31.95
CA TYR A 16 10.24 1.89 32.20
C TYR A 16 10.30 2.26 33.68
N PHE A 17 10.06 1.31 34.60
CA PHE A 17 9.98 1.54 36.04
C PHE A 17 11.20 0.99 36.80
N GLN A 18 12.30 0.71 36.14
CA GLN A 18 13.54 0.27 36.76
C GLN A 18 14.20 1.40 37.56
N LYS A 19 14.88 1.06 38.68
CA LYS A 19 15.54 2.04 39.54
C LYS A 19 16.63 2.88 38.87
N ASN A 20 17.31 2.33 37.84
CA ASN A 20 18.46 2.96 37.18
C ASN A 20 18.12 3.47 35.77
N ILE A 21 17.12 4.32 35.63
CA ILE A 21 16.79 4.93 34.34
C ILE A 21 17.79 6.03 33.98
N LYS A 22 18.69 5.77 33.06
CA LYS A 22 19.70 6.75 32.62
C LYS A 22 19.12 7.84 31.68
N SER A 23 18.00 7.59 31.02
CA SER A 23 17.42 8.53 30.05
C SER A 23 16.50 9.55 30.73
N ARG A 24 16.88 10.84 30.63
CA ARG A 24 16.06 11.96 31.12
C ARG A 24 14.66 11.99 30.47
N LYS A 25 14.58 11.60 29.18
CA LYS A 25 13.31 11.48 28.46
C LYS A 25 12.41 10.42 29.09
N THR A 26 12.96 9.24 29.40
CA THR A 26 12.21 8.15 30.04
C THR A 26 11.76 8.50 31.45
N MET A 27 12.60 9.17 32.21
CA MET A 27 12.23 9.68 33.56
C MET A 27 11.04 10.65 33.47
N ASN A 28 11.09 11.59 32.51
CA ASN A 28 10.01 12.54 32.32
C ASN A 28 8.73 11.86 31.80
N LEU A 29 8.85 10.84 30.97
CA LEU A 29 7.71 10.04 30.53
C LEU A 29 7.05 9.37 31.74
N VAL A 30 7.83 8.66 32.56
CA VAL A 30 7.32 7.90 33.71
C VAL A 30 6.63 8.81 34.73
N LYS A 31 7.20 9.99 35.02
CA LYS A 31 6.59 10.98 35.92
C LYS A 31 5.21 11.47 35.48
N ASN A 32 4.92 11.40 34.17
CA ASN A 32 3.67 11.88 33.58
C ASN A 32 2.69 10.75 33.20
N ILE A 33 2.99 9.49 33.59
CA ILE A 33 2.08 8.38 33.36
C ILE A 33 0.95 8.44 34.40
N TYR A 34 -0.27 8.57 33.91
CA TYR A 34 -1.46 8.45 34.75
C TYR A 34 -2.12 7.08 34.63
N LYS A 35 -2.18 6.56 33.38
CA LYS A 35 -2.83 5.29 33.04
C LYS A 35 -2.05 4.54 31.97
N ILE A 36 -2.06 3.23 32.05
CA ILE A 36 -1.49 2.33 31.03
C ILE A 36 -2.63 1.51 30.44
N GLU A 37 -2.77 1.55 29.13
CA GLU A 37 -3.70 0.73 28.37
C GLU A 37 -2.92 -0.20 27.44
N HIS A 38 -3.48 -1.36 27.12
CA HIS A 38 -2.86 -2.30 26.21
C HIS A 38 -3.88 -2.94 25.28
N ALA A 39 -3.42 -3.36 24.10
CA ALA A 39 -4.16 -4.17 23.15
C ALA A 39 -3.26 -5.33 22.71
N VAL A 40 -3.84 -6.52 22.62
CA VAL A 40 -3.16 -7.72 22.11
C VAL A 40 -3.60 -7.93 20.66
N VAL A 41 -2.65 -8.18 19.76
CA VAL A 41 -2.89 -8.42 18.35
C VAL A 41 -2.20 -9.71 17.90
N TYR A 42 -2.62 -10.29 16.78
CA TYR A 42 -2.18 -11.62 16.35
C TYR A 42 -0.77 -11.65 15.77
N SER A 43 -0.29 -10.55 15.18
CA SER A 43 1.02 -10.51 14.53
C SER A 43 1.83 -9.27 14.89
N GLU A 44 3.15 -9.34 14.67
CA GLU A 44 4.03 -8.17 14.82
C GLU A 44 3.69 -7.08 13.80
N SER A 45 3.23 -7.45 12.61
CA SER A 45 2.76 -6.51 11.59
C SER A 45 1.53 -5.75 12.04
N ASP A 46 0.55 -6.43 12.65
CA ASP A 46 -0.64 -5.78 13.20
C ASP A 46 -0.29 -4.85 14.36
N ALA A 47 0.64 -5.27 15.23
CA ALA A 47 1.14 -4.42 16.31
C ALA A 47 1.79 -3.14 15.77
N LEU A 48 2.55 -3.24 14.69
CA LEU A 48 3.20 -2.10 14.05
C LEU A 48 2.19 -1.15 13.38
N LEU A 49 1.17 -1.69 12.73
CA LEU A 49 0.08 -0.91 12.12
C LEU A 49 -0.77 -0.20 13.18
N LEU A 50 -1.10 -0.89 14.26
CA LEU A 50 -1.85 -0.32 15.38
C LEU A 50 -1.06 0.80 16.05
N GLU A 51 0.24 0.57 16.35
CA GLU A 51 1.13 1.59 16.91
C GLU A 51 1.15 2.85 16.03
N ASN A 52 1.37 2.69 14.71
CA ASN A 52 1.41 3.80 13.76
C ASN A 52 0.07 4.55 13.70
N SER A 53 -1.04 3.83 13.66
CA SER A 53 -2.40 4.40 13.65
C SER A 53 -2.66 5.23 14.91
N LEU A 54 -2.33 4.69 16.09
CA LEU A 54 -2.52 5.37 17.37
C LEU A 54 -1.61 6.61 17.51
N ILE A 55 -0.37 6.54 17.01
CA ILE A 55 0.54 7.69 17.00
C ILE A 55 0.00 8.79 16.10
N LYS A 56 -0.49 8.45 14.89
CA LYS A 56 -1.10 9.42 13.98
C LYS A 56 -2.35 10.07 14.55
N LYS A 57 -3.21 9.27 15.17
CA LYS A 57 -4.46 9.75 15.77
C LYS A 57 -4.21 10.67 16.96
N ASN A 58 -3.32 10.29 17.87
CA ASN A 58 -3.15 10.94 19.19
C ASN A 58 -1.96 11.91 19.26
N GLN A 59 -1.05 11.90 18.26
CA GLN A 59 0.16 12.73 18.20
C GLN A 59 0.93 12.81 19.55
N PRO A 60 1.29 11.67 20.15
CA PRO A 60 1.77 11.62 21.53
C PRO A 60 3.14 12.31 21.69
N LYS A 61 3.28 13.11 22.75
CA LYS A 61 4.44 13.98 23.00
C LYS A 61 5.79 13.24 23.00
N TYR A 62 5.83 11.99 23.46
CA TYR A 62 7.07 11.23 23.61
C TYR A 62 7.42 10.31 22.46
N ASN A 63 6.60 10.23 21.39
CA ASN A 63 6.88 9.48 20.16
C ASN A 63 7.55 10.36 19.07
N ILE A 64 8.74 10.89 19.36
CA ILE A 64 9.40 11.88 18.48
C ILE A 64 9.72 11.31 17.08
N LEU A 65 10.21 10.05 17.02
CA LEU A 65 10.69 9.43 15.77
C LEU A 65 9.58 8.97 14.80
N LEU A 66 8.35 8.77 15.29
CA LEU A 66 7.23 8.30 14.46
C LEU A 66 6.20 9.40 14.16
N ARG A 67 6.50 10.63 14.55
CA ARG A 67 5.73 11.81 14.13
C ARG A 67 5.97 12.15 12.67
N ASP A 68 7.17 11.82 12.16
CA ASP A 68 7.47 11.91 10.74
C ASP A 68 6.59 10.91 9.97
N ASP A 69 6.04 11.40 8.89
CA ASP A 69 4.97 10.86 8.04
C ASP A 69 5.37 9.58 7.27
N LYS A 70 5.98 8.61 7.95
CA LYS A 70 6.28 7.29 7.38
C LYS A 70 4.98 6.53 7.15
N THR A 71 4.30 6.91 6.08
CA THR A 71 3.17 6.16 5.55
C THR A 71 3.67 4.88 4.91
N TYR A 72 3.11 3.75 5.31
CA TYR A 72 3.35 2.49 4.62
C TYR A 72 2.76 2.54 3.21
N PRO A 73 3.42 1.93 2.21
CA PRO A 73 2.88 1.91 0.85
C PRO A 73 1.65 1.02 0.73
N TRP A 74 0.83 1.39 -0.24
CA TRP A 74 -0.36 0.67 -0.69
C TRP A 74 -0.17 0.29 -2.16
N ILE A 75 -0.73 -0.84 -2.57
CA ILE A 75 -0.94 -1.11 -4.00
C ILE A 75 -2.26 -0.46 -4.38
N CYS A 76 -2.21 0.47 -5.32
CA CYS A 76 -3.36 1.19 -5.85
C CYS A 76 -3.78 0.61 -7.19
N ILE A 77 -5.06 0.28 -7.32
CA ILE A 77 -5.72 0.07 -8.62
C ILE A 77 -6.47 1.36 -8.94
N LYS A 78 -5.98 2.11 -9.92
CA LYS A 78 -6.50 3.44 -10.25
C LYS A 78 -7.87 3.34 -10.90
N ASN A 79 -8.81 4.19 -10.46
CA ASN A 79 -10.11 4.33 -11.11
C ASN A 79 -9.97 5.12 -12.42
N GLU A 80 -9.69 4.42 -13.49
CA GLU A 80 -9.57 4.97 -14.85
C GLU A 80 -9.79 3.87 -15.87
N ARG A 81 -10.05 4.25 -17.12
CA ARG A 81 -10.10 3.30 -18.25
C ARG A 81 -8.74 2.62 -18.40
N PHE A 82 -8.69 1.28 -18.48
CA PHE A 82 -7.46 0.48 -18.36
C PHE A 82 -6.70 0.79 -17.06
N PRO A 83 -7.24 0.41 -15.90
CA PRO A 83 -6.69 0.75 -14.58
C PRO A 83 -5.21 0.45 -14.44
N ARG A 84 -4.43 1.42 -13.96
CA ARG A 84 -3.02 1.19 -13.58
C ARG A 84 -2.95 0.53 -12.23
N VAL A 85 -1.91 -0.29 -12.05
CA VAL A 85 -1.58 -0.89 -10.76
C VAL A 85 -0.16 -0.44 -10.36
N TYR A 86 -0.05 0.23 -9.23
CA TYR A 86 1.23 0.81 -8.77
C TYR A 86 1.28 0.99 -7.27
N LEU A 87 2.49 1.16 -6.72
CA LEU A 87 2.69 1.49 -5.32
C LEU A 87 2.53 2.99 -5.06
N THR A 88 1.81 3.32 -4.00
CA THR A 88 1.65 4.71 -3.54
C THR A 88 1.60 4.78 -2.02
N ARG A 89 1.98 5.94 -1.47
CA ARG A 89 1.81 6.25 -0.05
C ARG A 89 0.64 7.22 0.21
N LYS A 90 0.06 7.76 -0.87
CA LYS A 90 -1.08 8.69 -0.79
C LYS A 90 -2.36 7.95 -1.16
N ILE A 91 -3.38 8.08 -0.33
CA ILE A 91 -4.74 7.63 -0.61
C ILE A 91 -5.53 8.84 -1.08
N ILE A 92 -6.13 8.73 -2.26
CA ILE A 92 -6.95 9.78 -2.86
C ILE A 92 -8.39 9.24 -2.98
N LYS A 93 -9.36 10.02 -2.57
CA LYS A 93 -10.80 9.67 -2.67
C LYS A 93 -11.32 9.97 -4.08
N ASP A 94 -10.95 9.16 -5.06
CA ASP A 94 -11.31 9.31 -6.46
C ASP A 94 -11.91 8.03 -7.07
N GLY A 95 -12.37 7.11 -6.19
CA GLY A 95 -12.90 5.81 -6.60
C GLY A 95 -11.84 4.74 -6.87
N SER A 96 -10.54 5.06 -6.71
CA SER A 96 -9.46 4.08 -6.80
C SER A 96 -9.48 3.11 -5.60
N GLU A 97 -9.08 1.85 -5.84
CA GLU A 97 -9.01 0.83 -4.79
C GLU A 97 -7.57 0.73 -4.25
N TYR A 98 -7.45 0.57 -2.92
CA TYR A 98 -6.16 0.52 -2.23
C TYR A 98 -6.07 -0.75 -1.41
N PHE A 99 -4.98 -1.50 -1.59
CA PHE A 99 -4.69 -2.76 -0.91
C PHE A 99 -3.44 -2.61 -0.04
N GLY A 100 -3.52 -3.02 1.21
CA GLY A 100 -2.47 -2.84 2.21
C GLY A 100 -3.01 -2.22 3.50
N PRO A 101 -2.24 -1.48 4.28
CA PRO A 101 -0.85 -1.05 4.03
C PRO A 101 0.18 -2.18 4.17
N TYR A 102 1.25 -2.12 3.37
CA TYR A 102 2.35 -3.09 3.43
C TYR A 102 3.46 -2.59 4.36
N THR A 103 3.65 -3.27 5.48
CA THR A 103 4.73 -2.95 6.44
C THR A 103 6.12 -3.26 5.89
N ASN A 104 6.22 -4.24 5.00
CA ASN A 104 7.44 -4.59 4.28
C ASN A 104 7.37 -4.11 2.83
N VAL A 105 8.10 -3.05 2.53
CA VAL A 105 8.15 -2.43 1.20
C VAL A 105 8.69 -3.40 0.14
N LYS A 106 9.71 -4.21 0.47
CA LYS A 106 10.28 -5.21 -0.46
C LYS A 106 9.24 -6.24 -0.87
N TYR A 107 8.42 -6.70 0.07
CA TYR A 107 7.33 -7.63 -0.20
C TYR A 107 6.28 -7.03 -1.15
N ALA A 108 5.93 -5.78 -0.95
CA ALA A 108 4.99 -5.08 -1.83
C ALA A 108 5.53 -4.97 -3.28
N TYR A 109 6.83 -4.72 -3.45
CA TYR A 109 7.47 -4.71 -4.77
C TYR A 109 7.50 -6.11 -5.41
N ILE A 110 7.83 -7.16 -4.63
CA ILE A 110 7.83 -8.54 -5.13
C ILE A 110 6.43 -8.93 -5.62
N LEU A 111 5.40 -8.61 -4.85
CA LEU A 111 4.01 -8.88 -5.22
C LEU A 111 3.60 -8.13 -6.49
N LEU A 112 3.96 -6.85 -6.59
CA LEU A 112 3.68 -6.04 -7.79
C LEU A 112 4.41 -6.60 -9.02
N ASN A 113 5.67 -7.01 -8.89
CA ASN A 113 6.43 -7.64 -9.96
C ASN A 113 5.81 -8.98 -10.39
N LEU A 114 5.36 -9.79 -9.44
CA LEU A 114 4.65 -11.04 -9.74
C LEU A 114 3.37 -10.76 -10.55
N ILE A 115 2.57 -9.80 -10.11
CA ILE A 115 1.36 -9.37 -10.82
C ILE A 115 1.68 -8.93 -12.25
N ASN A 116 2.71 -8.10 -12.45
CA ASN A 116 3.13 -7.61 -13.76
C ASN A 116 3.68 -8.72 -14.68
N ASN A 117 4.25 -9.78 -14.09
CA ASN A 117 4.71 -10.95 -14.86
C ASN A 117 3.56 -11.86 -15.28
N LEU A 118 2.52 -11.98 -14.45
CA LEU A 118 1.35 -12.82 -14.73
C LEU A 118 0.36 -12.16 -15.68
N TYR A 119 0.21 -10.84 -15.60
CA TYR A 119 -0.78 -10.09 -16.33
C TYR A 119 -0.16 -8.88 -17.02
N PRO A 120 -0.51 -8.61 -18.30
CA PRO A 120 -0.08 -7.41 -19.00
C PRO A 120 -0.84 -6.18 -18.46
N ILE A 121 -0.32 -5.60 -17.36
CA ILE A 121 -0.95 -4.49 -16.67
C ILE A 121 -0.14 -3.21 -16.85
N ARG A 122 -0.83 -2.13 -17.05
CA ARG A 122 -0.26 -0.81 -17.18
C ARG A 122 0.20 -0.26 -15.83
N SER A 123 1.47 0.14 -15.73
CA SER A 123 2.04 0.78 -14.53
C SER A 123 2.31 2.27 -14.72
N SER A 124 2.55 2.72 -15.96
CA SER A 124 2.94 4.09 -16.29
C SER A 124 1.78 4.99 -16.65
N ASN A 125 2.01 6.29 -16.44
CA ASN A 125 1.11 7.36 -16.83
C ASN A 125 1.33 7.66 -18.31
N TYR A 126 0.56 7.04 -19.19
CA TYR A 126 0.49 7.57 -20.56
C TYR A 126 -0.47 8.75 -20.54
N ASN A 127 0.04 9.93 -20.93
CA ASN A 127 -0.77 11.14 -21.07
C ASN A 127 -1.80 10.94 -22.19
N TYR A 128 -2.93 10.35 -21.82
CA TYR A 128 -4.12 10.48 -22.64
C TYR A 128 -4.67 11.87 -22.38
N SER A 129 -4.55 12.73 -23.38
CA SER A 129 -5.33 13.95 -23.38
C SER A 129 -6.82 13.57 -23.21
N PRO A 130 -7.51 14.07 -22.17
CA PRO A 130 -8.94 13.79 -21.98
C PRO A 130 -9.78 14.11 -23.21
N SER A 131 -9.33 15.04 -24.08
CA SER A 131 -9.95 15.40 -25.34
C SER A 131 -9.85 14.29 -26.41
N LYS A 132 -8.81 13.44 -26.39
CA LYS A 132 -8.71 12.27 -27.27
C LYS A 132 -9.56 11.08 -26.80
N LEU A 133 -9.83 10.98 -25.49
CA LEU A 133 -10.70 9.95 -24.92
C LEU A 133 -12.20 10.26 -25.11
N LYS A 134 -12.58 11.49 -25.43
CA LYS A 134 -13.98 11.89 -25.64
C LYS A 134 -14.63 11.40 -26.93
N LYS A 135 -13.89 10.80 -27.86
CA LYS A 135 -14.47 10.04 -29.00
C LYS A 135 -14.81 8.60 -28.56
N ILE A 136 -15.70 8.46 -27.62
CA ILE A 136 -15.80 7.42 -26.59
C ILE A 136 -16.56 6.17 -27.03
N ASN A 137 -17.12 6.12 -28.24
CA ASN A 137 -17.87 4.95 -28.72
C ASN A 137 -17.07 3.99 -29.61
N LEU A 138 -15.78 4.23 -29.80
CA LEU A 138 -14.92 3.34 -30.56
C LEU A 138 -14.22 2.35 -29.63
N PRO A 139 -14.11 1.07 -30.05
CA PRO A 139 -13.33 0.09 -29.29
C PRO A 139 -11.90 0.57 -29.13
N LEU A 140 -11.34 0.37 -27.93
CA LEU A 140 -9.97 0.74 -27.61
C LEU A 140 -9.20 -0.52 -27.24
N TYR A 141 -8.04 -0.71 -27.86
CA TYR A 141 -7.15 -1.85 -27.66
C TYR A 141 -5.83 -1.38 -27.07
N LEU A 142 -5.30 -2.17 -26.13
CA LEU A 142 -4.01 -1.98 -25.54
C LEU A 142 -2.99 -2.84 -26.27
N ASN A 143 -2.07 -2.22 -27.01
CA ASN A 143 -1.02 -2.94 -27.72
C ASN A 143 0.09 -3.38 -26.75
N ILE A 144 0.43 -4.66 -26.81
CA ILE A 144 1.41 -5.31 -25.96
C ILE A 144 2.59 -5.74 -26.80
N TYR A 145 3.79 -5.52 -26.27
CA TYR A 145 5.03 -6.05 -26.82
C TYR A 145 5.68 -6.97 -25.79
N LYS A 146 6.11 -8.16 -26.22
CA LYS A 146 6.84 -9.10 -25.37
C LYS A 146 8.34 -8.95 -25.60
N LYS A 147 9.08 -8.56 -24.55
CA LYS A 147 10.54 -8.51 -24.54
C LYS A 147 11.07 -9.34 -23.38
N LYS A 148 11.92 -10.35 -23.65
CA LYS A 148 12.50 -11.24 -22.64
C LYS A 148 11.47 -11.83 -21.66
N GLY A 149 10.31 -12.26 -22.17
CA GLY A 149 9.24 -12.85 -21.35
C GLY A 149 8.36 -11.86 -20.58
N GLN A 150 8.65 -10.56 -20.60
CA GLN A 150 7.82 -9.52 -19.99
C GLN A 150 6.93 -8.85 -21.01
N SER A 151 5.68 -8.62 -20.66
CA SER A 151 4.74 -7.84 -21.46
C SER A 151 4.96 -6.35 -21.25
N ILE A 152 5.36 -5.64 -22.29
CA ILE A 152 5.53 -4.19 -22.28
C ILE A 152 4.35 -3.58 -23.03
N ILE A 153 3.65 -2.67 -22.38
CA ILE A 153 2.53 -1.94 -22.98
C ILE A 153 3.09 -0.77 -23.77
N LEU A 154 2.82 -0.74 -25.09
CA LEU A 154 3.35 0.29 -25.97
C LEU A 154 2.43 1.49 -26.11
N ASN A 155 1.18 1.27 -26.51
CA ASN A 155 0.22 2.34 -26.78
C ASN A 155 -1.21 1.80 -26.83
N PHE A 156 -2.16 2.70 -27.02
CA PHE A 156 -3.54 2.37 -27.31
C PHE A 156 -3.83 2.61 -28.79
N SER A 157 -4.67 1.79 -29.40
CA SER A 157 -5.18 2.00 -30.75
C SER A 157 -6.67 1.68 -30.82
N HIS A 158 -7.34 2.19 -31.86
CA HIS A 158 -8.72 1.81 -32.20
C HIS A 158 -8.78 0.58 -33.12
N GLU A 159 -7.63 0.13 -33.60
CA GLU A 159 -7.50 -1.07 -34.40
C GLU A 159 -6.96 -2.23 -33.58
N LYS A 160 -7.53 -3.43 -33.77
CA LYS A 160 -7.07 -4.64 -33.11
C LYS A 160 -5.78 -5.12 -33.75
N GLY A 161 -4.64 -4.96 -33.02
CA GLY A 161 -3.35 -5.53 -33.41
C GLY A 161 -3.24 -7.01 -33.09
N ARG A 162 -2.20 -7.70 -33.63
CA ARG A 162 -1.95 -9.13 -33.32
C ARG A 162 -1.79 -9.40 -31.81
N ASP A 163 -1.06 -8.55 -31.14
CA ASP A 163 -0.78 -8.64 -29.67
C ASP A 163 -1.47 -7.48 -28.96
N SER A 164 -2.80 -7.40 -29.05
CA SER A 164 -3.58 -6.36 -28.41
C SER A 164 -4.64 -6.94 -27.48
N LEU A 165 -4.87 -6.29 -26.34
CA LEU A 165 -5.94 -6.59 -25.40
C LEU A 165 -7.12 -5.65 -25.61
N SER A 166 -8.33 -6.20 -25.69
CA SER A 166 -9.55 -5.43 -25.58
C SER A 166 -9.74 -4.91 -24.15
N GLU A 167 -10.60 -3.93 -23.96
CA GLU A 167 -10.91 -3.38 -22.63
C GLU A 167 -11.53 -4.44 -21.71
N GLU A 168 -12.39 -5.32 -22.26
CA GLU A 168 -13.01 -6.42 -21.50
C GLU A 168 -11.95 -7.39 -20.99
N ALA A 169 -11.06 -7.89 -21.86
CA ALA A 169 -9.98 -8.81 -21.48
C ALA A 169 -9.02 -8.17 -20.48
N TYR A 170 -8.76 -6.86 -20.60
CA TYR A 170 -7.97 -6.12 -19.63
C TYR A 170 -8.64 -6.04 -18.27
N ASN A 171 -9.95 -5.78 -18.23
CA ASN A 171 -10.73 -5.71 -16.99
C ASN A 171 -10.84 -7.08 -16.29
N GLU A 172 -10.85 -8.19 -17.04
CA GLU A 172 -10.74 -9.54 -16.49
C GLU A 172 -9.40 -9.75 -15.77
N ASN A 173 -8.29 -9.29 -16.39
CA ASN A 173 -6.98 -9.30 -15.74
C ASN A 173 -7.00 -8.49 -14.42
N ILE A 174 -7.58 -7.29 -14.44
CA ILE A 174 -7.73 -6.47 -13.22
C ILE A 174 -8.56 -7.18 -12.16
N SER A 175 -9.64 -7.87 -12.56
CA SER A 175 -10.45 -8.66 -11.63
C SER A 175 -9.63 -9.77 -10.97
N SER A 176 -8.80 -10.47 -11.74
CA SER A 176 -7.88 -11.50 -11.25
C SER A 176 -6.84 -10.93 -10.29
N VAL A 177 -6.27 -9.77 -10.61
CA VAL A 177 -5.35 -9.03 -9.73
C VAL A 177 -6.01 -8.66 -8.41
N LYS A 178 -7.27 -8.20 -8.43
CA LYS A 178 -8.03 -7.90 -7.20
C LYS A 178 -8.19 -9.14 -6.32
N LYS A 179 -8.45 -10.33 -6.90
CA LYS A 179 -8.53 -11.58 -6.15
C LYS A 179 -7.21 -11.92 -5.46
N ILE A 180 -6.08 -11.78 -6.17
CA ILE A 180 -4.73 -11.99 -5.61
C ILE A 180 -4.49 -11.02 -4.44
N LEU A 181 -4.77 -9.73 -4.62
CA LEU A 181 -4.55 -8.70 -3.60
C LEU A 181 -5.45 -8.86 -2.37
N LYS A 182 -6.61 -9.47 -2.51
CA LYS A 182 -7.53 -9.83 -1.41
C LYS A 182 -7.16 -11.14 -0.70
N GLY A 183 -6.17 -11.88 -1.21
CA GLY A 183 -5.80 -13.19 -0.68
C GLY A 183 -6.78 -14.31 -1.04
N ASN A 184 -7.70 -14.08 -1.97
CA ASN A 184 -8.69 -15.07 -2.43
C ASN A 184 -8.09 -15.93 -3.55
N LEU A 185 -7.02 -16.63 -3.23
CA LEU A 185 -6.46 -17.70 -4.08
C LEU A 185 -7.20 -18.99 -3.72
N LYS A 186 -8.15 -19.38 -4.56
CA LYS A 186 -8.67 -20.75 -4.59
C LYS A 186 -7.87 -21.56 -5.60
#